data_1e60ff298347b1acaf8d0d128a48bd1b
#
_entry.id   1e60ff298347b1acaf8d0d128a48bd1b
#
_cell.length_a   1.000
_cell.length_b   1.000
_cell.length_c   1.000
_cell.angle_alpha   90.00
_cell.angle_beta   90.00
_cell.angle_gamma   90.00
#
_symmetry.space_group_name_H-M   'P 1'
#
loop_
_entity.id
_entity.type
_entity.pdbx_description
1 polymer ?
#
loop_
_entity_poly.entity_id
_entity_poly.type
_entity_poly.pdbx_seq_one_letter_code
_entity_poly.pdbx_strand_id
1 'polypeptide(L)'
;MNGETKRESSFSSFEKQLSEWILRRHNKVFRLALLLTIVLLVFLSSFRFTVGGLKEWVQIDPAGILNISIQLFTIMNPISTIPTFLVYTGKLRDDERLKITSTTTMIVIALLLTFTLFGPLILRALDVSVTNFRFGGGILLLILAIDMLGGMSRSKAIDIKQVAIVPLATPLLVGPGTMTTLIVLSNTYAIVNVLFGGLIAAVGVYLTLRFAPLLVSTVGNNGVQAASRIMAVILAAIASQMIHAALLEWGIAKA
;
A
#
# COMPACT_ATOMS: atom_id res chain seq x y z
N MET A 1 5.02 19.85 44.85
CA MET A 1 6.06 20.09 43.82
C MET A 1 6.89 18.84 43.44
N ASN A 2 6.70 17.67 44.04
CA ASN A 2 7.53 16.47 43.71
C ASN A 2 6.91 15.45 42.73
N GLY A 3 5.73 15.71 42.20
CA GLY A 3 5.04 14.78 41.30
C GLY A 3 5.27 15.05 39.79
N GLU A 4 5.47 16.30 39.42
CA GLU A 4 5.63 16.70 38.03
C GLU A 4 7.03 16.42 37.47
N THR A 5 8.07 16.65 38.27
CA THR A 5 9.46 16.39 37.90
C THR A 5 9.75 14.89 37.64
N LYS A 6 9.04 13.99 38.36
CA LYS A 6 9.18 12.54 38.22
C LYS A 6 8.44 12.01 36.97
N ARG A 7 7.40 12.69 36.53
CA ARG A 7 6.69 12.38 35.29
C ARG A 7 7.47 12.83 34.03
N GLU A 8 8.10 14.01 34.10
CA GLU A 8 8.92 14.52 32.99
C GLU A 8 10.19 13.69 32.80
N SER A 9 10.84 13.24 33.87
CA SER A 9 12.03 12.38 33.78
C SER A 9 11.70 10.98 33.24
N SER A 10 10.53 10.44 33.57
CA SER A 10 10.06 9.15 33.02
C SER A 10 9.68 9.23 31.57
N PHE A 11 9.11 10.36 31.12
CA PHE A 11 8.73 10.60 29.73
C PHE A 11 9.97 10.79 28.85
N SER A 12 10.97 11.55 29.30
CA SER A 12 12.23 11.76 28.57
C SER A 12 13.07 10.48 28.43
N SER A 13 13.05 9.60 29.45
CA SER A 13 13.74 8.31 29.39
C SER A 13 13.04 7.33 28.42
N PHE A 14 11.72 7.37 28.37
CA PHE A 14 10.93 6.57 27.42
C PHE A 14 11.15 7.03 25.96
N GLU A 15 11.19 8.35 25.72
CA GLU A 15 11.50 8.91 24.39
C GLU A 15 12.91 8.50 23.92
N LYS A 16 13.89 8.54 24.82
CA LYS A 16 15.27 8.16 24.50
C LYS A 16 15.40 6.66 24.19
N GLN A 17 14.74 5.80 24.97
CA GLN A 17 14.67 4.36 24.69
C GLN A 17 13.94 4.05 23.39
N LEU A 18 12.86 4.77 23.10
CA LEU A 18 12.08 4.61 21.86
C LEU A 18 12.92 5.02 20.64
N SER A 19 13.63 6.15 20.73
CA SER A 19 14.50 6.63 19.64
C SER A 19 15.68 5.70 19.37
N GLU A 20 16.32 5.18 20.42
CA GLU A 20 17.42 4.20 20.27
C GLU A 20 16.92 2.86 19.73
N TRP A 21 15.74 2.41 20.15
CA TRP A 21 15.11 1.19 19.64
C TRP A 21 14.73 1.32 18.15
N ILE A 22 14.18 2.48 17.74
CA ILE A 22 13.85 2.80 16.35
C ILE A 22 15.12 2.84 15.49
N LEU A 23 16.18 3.50 15.94
CA LEU A 23 17.43 3.63 15.21
C LEU A 23 18.17 2.29 15.06
N ARG A 24 18.19 1.44 16.09
CA ARG A 24 18.77 0.08 16.03
C ARG A 24 17.94 -0.87 15.17
N ARG A 25 16.63 -0.74 15.18
CA ARG A 25 15.72 -1.58 14.37
C ARG A 25 15.73 -1.19 12.91
N HIS A 26 15.91 0.09 12.57
CA HIS A 26 15.99 0.58 11.19
C HIS A 26 17.10 -0.14 10.38
N ASN A 27 18.27 -0.34 10.98
CA ASN A 27 19.36 -1.08 10.33
C ASN A 27 19.08 -2.58 10.22
N LYS A 28 18.36 -3.18 11.17
CA LYS A 28 18.03 -4.61 11.13
C LYS A 28 16.91 -4.91 10.15
N VAL A 29 15.84 -4.10 10.15
CA VAL A 29 14.72 -4.26 9.22
C VAL A 29 15.13 -3.99 7.78
N PHE A 30 15.97 -2.96 7.56
CA PHE A 30 16.54 -2.68 6.24
C PHE A 30 17.43 -3.81 5.75
N ARG A 31 18.31 -4.36 6.60
CA ARG A 31 19.15 -5.52 6.28
C ARG A 31 18.33 -6.78 6.06
N LEU A 32 17.25 -6.99 6.83
CA LEU A 32 16.35 -8.12 6.66
C LEU A 32 15.55 -8.01 5.35
N ALA A 33 15.05 -6.82 5.03
CA ALA A 33 14.37 -6.54 3.77
C ALA A 33 15.32 -6.70 2.58
N LEU A 34 16.55 -6.20 2.69
CA LEU A 34 17.59 -6.35 1.68
C LEU A 34 17.99 -7.82 1.50
N LEU A 35 18.18 -8.57 2.60
CA LEU A 35 18.47 -10.01 2.57
C LEU A 35 17.31 -10.81 1.98
N LEU A 36 16.07 -10.50 2.37
CA LEU A 36 14.89 -11.12 1.77
C LEU A 36 14.78 -10.81 0.28
N THR A 37 15.09 -9.60 -0.15
CA THR A 37 15.11 -9.21 -1.55
C THR A 37 16.21 -9.94 -2.33
N ILE A 38 17.41 -10.08 -1.73
CA ILE A 38 18.53 -10.82 -2.33
C ILE A 38 18.23 -12.33 -2.40
N VAL A 39 17.76 -12.93 -1.31
CA VAL A 39 17.34 -14.35 -1.26
C VAL A 39 16.23 -14.61 -2.28
N LEU A 40 15.30 -13.66 -2.40
CA LEU A 40 14.22 -13.71 -3.38
C LEU A 40 14.75 -13.61 -4.82
N LEU A 41 15.69 -12.69 -5.10
CA LEU A 41 16.33 -12.57 -6.41
C LEU A 41 17.12 -13.84 -6.77
N VAL A 42 17.84 -14.43 -5.82
CA VAL A 42 18.57 -15.69 -6.00
C VAL A 42 17.59 -16.85 -6.19
N PHE A 43 16.52 -16.93 -5.41
CA PHE A 43 15.48 -17.95 -5.58
C PHE A 43 14.78 -17.81 -6.94
N LEU A 44 14.42 -16.60 -7.34
CA LEU A 44 13.83 -16.31 -8.65
C LEU A 44 14.80 -16.59 -9.80
N SER A 45 16.10 -16.34 -9.64
CA SER A 45 17.11 -16.69 -10.65
C SER A 45 17.25 -18.20 -10.81
N SER A 46 17.17 -18.96 -9.73
CA SER A 46 17.20 -20.43 -9.75
C SER A 46 15.91 -21.04 -10.32
N PHE A 47 14.75 -20.43 -10.06
CA PHE A 47 13.45 -20.85 -10.58
C PHE A 47 13.26 -20.51 -12.07
N ARG A 48 13.97 -19.47 -12.57
CA ARG A 48 13.95 -19.05 -13.99
C ARG A 48 14.51 -20.06 -14.96
N PHE A 49 15.35 -20.96 -14.51
CA PHE A 49 15.96 -21.98 -15.40
C PHE A 49 14.98 -23.06 -15.85
N THR A 50 13.78 -23.12 -15.23
CA THR A 50 12.82 -24.21 -15.49
C THR A 50 11.55 -23.76 -16.24
N VAL A 51 11.27 -22.45 -16.39
CA VAL A 51 10.00 -21.97 -16.97
C VAL A 51 10.21 -20.82 -17.95
N GLY A 52 10.24 -21.14 -19.23
CA GLY A 52 9.95 -20.24 -20.36
C GLY A 52 10.82 -18.99 -20.52
N GLY A 53 11.15 -18.67 -21.77
CA GLY A 53 12.14 -17.69 -22.18
C GLY A 53 12.00 -16.30 -21.53
N LEU A 54 13.14 -15.72 -21.21
CA LEU A 54 13.36 -14.37 -20.68
C LEU A 54 12.64 -13.21 -21.41
N LYS A 55 12.15 -13.46 -22.62
CA LYS A 55 11.54 -12.44 -23.50
C LYS A 55 10.18 -11.95 -23.00
N GLU A 56 9.39 -12.81 -22.36
CA GLU A 56 8.04 -12.45 -21.88
C GLU A 56 8.06 -11.68 -20.54
N TRP A 57 9.14 -11.77 -19.77
CA TRP A 57 9.27 -11.16 -18.44
C TRP A 57 9.79 -9.73 -18.48
N VAL A 58 10.45 -9.31 -19.57
CA VAL A 58 11.20 -8.05 -19.70
C VAL A 58 10.59 -7.12 -20.74
N GLN A 59 9.42 -7.42 -21.26
CA GLN A 59 8.75 -6.50 -22.18
C GLN A 59 8.27 -5.26 -21.42
N ILE A 60 9.04 -4.16 -21.53
CA ILE A 60 8.69 -2.88 -20.92
C ILE A 60 7.58 -2.25 -21.75
N ASP A 61 6.43 -2.05 -21.13
CA ASP A 61 5.28 -1.34 -21.66
C ASP A 61 5.04 -0.06 -20.85
N PRO A 62 5.47 1.12 -21.34
CA PRO A 62 5.28 2.39 -20.63
C PRO A 62 3.81 2.73 -20.36
N ALA A 63 2.91 2.38 -21.27
CA ALA A 63 1.48 2.62 -21.10
C ALA A 63 0.90 1.70 -20.00
N GLY A 64 1.31 0.44 -20.01
CA GLY A 64 0.99 -0.52 -18.95
C GLY A 64 1.53 -0.08 -17.60
N ILE A 65 2.78 0.38 -17.51
CA ILE A 65 3.37 0.92 -16.27
C ILE A 65 2.55 2.08 -15.73
N LEU A 66 2.17 3.03 -16.59
CA LEU A 66 1.36 4.19 -16.18
C LEU A 66 -0.03 3.74 -15.68
N ASN A 67 -0.70 2.85 -16.40
CA ASN A 67 -1.99 2.27 -16.00
C ASN A 67 -1.90 1.59 -14.64
N ILE A 68 -0.91 0.74 -14.43
CA ILE A 68 -0.66 0.05 -13.16
C ILE A 68 -0.43 1.06 -12.03
N SER A 69 0.37 2.11 -12.29
CA SER A 69 0.66 3.16 -11.31
C SER A 69 -0.61 3.88 -10.86
N ILE A 70 -1.46 4.28 -11.80
CA ILE A 70 -2.72 4.98 -11.53
C ILE A 70 -3.68 4.05 -10.76
N GLN A 71 -3.82 2.79 -11.19
CA GLN A 71 -4.69 1.83 -10.52
C GLN A 71 -4.24 1.61 -9.07
N LEU A 72 -2.96 1.31 -8.84
CA LEU A 72 -2.44 1.06 -7.50
C LEU A 72 -2.54 2.30 -6.62
N PHE A 73 -2.20 3.49 -7.13
CA PHE A 73 -2.36 4.75 -6.39
C PHE A 73 -3.81 5.00 -5.99
N THR A 74 -4.76 4.76 -6.91
CA THR A 74 -6.20 4.93 -6.66
C THR A 74 -6.69 3.95 -5.60
N ILE A 75 -6.29 2.68 -5.67
CA ILE A 75 -6.73 1.64 -4.72
C ILE A 75 -6.12 1.86 -3.34
N MET A 76 -4.85 2.21 -3.25
CA MET A 76 -4.19 2.58 -1.99
C MET A 76 -4.80 3.84 -1.38
N ASN A 77 -5.29 4.74 -2.24
CA ASN A 77 -5.96 6.00 -1.86
C ASN A 77 -5.27 6.75 -0.72
N PRO A 78 -4.04 7.21 -0.89
CA PRO A 78 -3.31 7.90 0.17
C PRO A 78 -3.96 9.22 0.58
N ILE A 79 -4.81 9.81 -0.28
CA ILE A 79 -5.53 11.05 0.02
C ILE A 79 -6.51 10.83 1.18
N SER A 80 -7.24 9.71 1.19
CA SER A 80 -8.16 9.37 2.30
C SER A 80 -7.43 9.10 3.61
N THR A 81 -6.15 8.79 3.54
CA THR A 81 -5.29 8.50 4.69
C THR A 81 -4.79 9.78 5.37
N ILE A 82 -4.81 10.95 4.67
CA ILE A 82 -4.28 12.22 5.16
C ILE A 82 -4.84 12.61 6.54
N PRO A 83 -6.15 12.62 6.79
CA PRO A 83 -6.68 13.03 8.10
C PRO A 83 -6.14 12.13 9.21
N THR A 84 -6.16 10.82 9.02
CA THR A 84 -5.65 9.85 9.98
C THR A 84 -4.14 10.04 10.21
N PHE A 85 -3.36 10.22 9.13
CA PHE A 85 -1.93 10.49 9.21
C PHE A 85 -1.63 11.74 10.05
N LEU A 86 -2.38 12.83 9.85
CA LEU A 86 -2.20 14.07 10.59
C LEU A 86 -2.65 13.99 12.05
N VAL A 87 -3.64 13.16 12.39
CA VAL A 87 -3.99 12.88 13.79
C VAL A 87 -2.78 12.33 14.55
N TYR A 88 -1.99 11.45 13.92
CA TYR A 88 -0.82 10.85 14.55
C TYR A 88 0.45 11.70 14.47
N THR A 89 0.59 12.51 13.42
CA THR A 89 1.84 13.21 13.12
C THR A 89 1.75 14.73 13.26
N GLY A 90 0.54 15.28 13.49
CA GLY A 90 0.31 16.72 13.50
C GLY A 90 1.04 17.48 14.62
N LYS A 91 1.34 16.81 15.73
CA LYS A 91 2.10 17.39 16.88
C LYS A 91 3.60 17.10 16.81
N LEU A 92 4.06 16.33 15.83
CA LEU A 92 5.45 15.95 15.68
C LEU A 92 6.24 17.02 14.92
N ARG A 93 7.54 17.07 15.17
CA ARG A 93 8.47 17.89 14.40
C ARG A 93 8.57 17.38 12.96
N ASP A 94 8.99 18.23 12.04
CA ASP A 94 9.06 17.90 10.61
C ASP A 94 10.01 16.73 10.32
N ASP A 95 11.13 16.62 11.06
CA ASP A 95 12.08 15.52 10.93
C ASP A 95 11.48 14.17 11.39
N GLU A 96 10.70 14.17 12.45
CA GLU A 96 10.01 12.98 12.96
C GLU A 96 8.88 12.54 12.01
N ARG A 97 8.09 13.51 11.50
CA ARG A 97 7.06 13.26 10.49
C ARG A 97 7.66 12.66 9.21
N LEU A 98 8.81 13.19 8.78
CA LEU A 98 9.52 12.67 7.61
C LEU A 98 9.98 11.23 7.80
N LYS A 99 10.47 10.88 9.00
CA LYS A 99 10.84 9.50 9.35
C LYS A 99 9.64 8.56 9.26
N ILE A 100 8.48 8.96 9.81
CA ILE A 100 7.25 8.16 9.73
C ILE A 100 6.82 7.99 8.28
N THR A 101 6.81 9.06 7.48
CA THR A 101 6.47 9.01 6.06
C THR A 101 7.36 8.03 5.30
N SER A 102 8.68 8.14 5.48
CA SER A 102 9.66 7.26 4.82
C SER A 102 9.49 5.81 5.25
N THR A 103 9.29 5.55 6.54
CA THR A 103 9.10 4.19 7.06
C THR A 103 7.80 3.58 6.54
N THR A 104 6.70 4.34 6.53
CA THR A 104 5.41 3.92 5.96
C THR A 104 5.56 3.56 4.48
N THR A 105 6.21 4.44 3.71
CA THR A 105 6.42 4.20 2.28
C THR A 105 7.32 2.97 2.04
N MET A 106 8.35 2.77 2.85
CA MET A 106 9.21 1.58 2.74
C MET A 106 8.43 0.29 3.00
N ILE A 107 7.54 0.28 3.98
CA ILE A 107 6.65 -0.86 4.24
C ILE A 107 5.69 -1.08 3.08
N VAL A 108 5.12 -0.01 2.51
CA VAL A 108 4.29 -0.08 1.30
C VAL A 108 5.08 -0.73 0.17
N ILE A 109 6.28 -0.26 -0.13
CA ILE A 109 7.15 -0.85 -1.17
C ILE A 109 7.41 -2.33 -0.89
N ALA A 110 7.76 -2.70 0.34
CA ALA A 110 8.02 -4.09 0.71
C ALA A 110 6.79 -4.99 0.48
N LEU A 111 5.59 -4.51 0.82
CA LEU A 111 4.35 -5.24 0.59
C LEU A 111 4.02 -5.33 -0.91
N LEU A 112 4.17 -4.24 -1.67
CA LEU A 112 3.97 -4.25 -3.13
C LEU A 112 4.91 -5.26 -3.80
N LEU A 113 6.19 -5.28 -3.43
CA LEU A 113 7.15 -6.27 -3.93
C LEU A 113 6.74 -7.70 -3.56
N THR A 114 6.37 -7.93 -2.30
CA THR A 114 5.98 -9.26 -1.81
C THR A 114 4.78 -9.80 -2.59
N PHE A 115 3.71 -9.03 -2.72
CA PHE A 115 2.50 -9.50 -3.41
C PHE A 115 2.67 -9.57 -4.94
N THR A 116 3.51 -8.73 -5.53
CA THR A 116 3.85 -8.84 -6.95
C THR A 116 4.60 -10.14 -7.26
N LEU A 117 5.57 -10.50 -6.41
CA LEU A 117 6.45 -11.64 -6.68
C LEU A 117 5.85 -12.97 -6.23
N PHE A 118 5.19 -12.99 -5.08
CA PHE A 118 4.63 -14.22 -4.49
C PHE A 118 3.13 -14.40 -4.75
N GLY A 119 2.43 -13.36 -5.18
CA GLY A 119 0.99 -13.42 -5.40
C GLY A 119 0.56 -14.58 -6.31
N PRO A 120 1.14 -14.74 -7.52
CA PRO A 120 0.81 -15.85 -8.40
C PRO A 120 1.11 -17.23 -7.79
N LEU A 121 2.16 -17.32 -6.97
CA LEU A 121 2.51 -18.56 -6.27
C LEU A 121 1.47 -18.90 -5.18
N ILE A 122 0.99 -17.90 -4.46
CA ILE A 122 -0.07 -18.07 -3.45
C ILE A 122 -1.34 -18.62 -4.10
N LEU A 123 -1.78 -18.06 -5.24
CA LEU A 123 -2.96 -18.55 -5.95
C LEU A 123 -2.80 -20.01 -6.39
N ARG A 124 -1.63 -20.37 -6.94
CA ARG A 124 -1.33 -21.74 -7.33
C ARG A 124 -1.34 -22.71 -6.14
N ALA A 125 -0.76 -22.29 -5.02
CA ALA A 125 -0.73 -23.11 -3.80
C ALA A 125 -2.12 -23.35 -3.19
N LEU A 126 -3.05 -22.42 -3.39
CA LEU A 126 -4.43 -22.50 -2.92
C LEU A 126 -5.38 -23.12 -3.96
N ASP A 127 -4.89 -23.47 -5.15
CA ASP A 127 -5.68 -23.93 -6.29
C ASP A 127 -6.83 -22.97 -6.67
N VAL A 128 -6.55 -21.64 -6.56
CA VAL A 128 -7.50 -20.57 -6.90
C VAL A 128 -7.14 -20.01 -8.26
N SER A 129 -8.10 -20.02 -9.20
CA SER A 129 -7.90 -19.39 -10.50
C SER A 129 -7.81 -17.87 -10.38
N VAL A 130 -7.00 -17.24 -11.27
CA VAL A 130 -6.87 -15.78 -11.36
C VAL A 130 -8.23 -15.13 -11.61
N THR A 131 -9.08 -15.75 -12.41
CA THR A 131 -10.43 -15.27 -12.75
C THR A 131 -11.32 -15.21 -11.52
N ASN A 132 -11.36 -16.30 -10.71
CA ASN A 132 -12.11 -16.33 -9.46
C ASN A 132 -11.60 -15.28 -8.47
N PHE A 133 -10.27 -15.13 -8.39
CA PHE A 133 -9.63 -14.16 -7.51
C PHE A 133 -9.89 -12.71 -7.97
N ARG A 134 -9.91 -12.47 -9.29
CA ARG A 134 -10.27 -11.19 -9.91
C ARG A 134 -11.70 -10.80 -9.59
N PHE A 135 -12.65 -11.74 -9.70
CA PHE A 135 -14.06 -11.52 -9.36
C PHE A 135 -14.23 -11.15 -7.89
N GLY A 136 -13.71 -11.96 -6.97
CA GLY A 136 -13.77 -11.70 -5.52
C GLY A 136 -13.10 -10.39 -5.13
N GLY A 137 -11.94 -10.08 -5.73
CA GLY A 137 -11.24 -8.82 -5.55
C GLY A 137 -12.02 -7.61 -6.03
N GLY A 138 -12.70 -7.73 -7.17
CA GLY A 138 -13.59 -6.70 -7.68
C GLY A 138 -14.74 -6.40 -6.71
N ILE A 139 -15.36 -7.42 -6.13
CA ILE A 139 -16.38 -7.25 -5.08
C ILE A 139 -15.81 -6.53 -3.85
N LEU A 140 -14.63 -6.93 -3.38
CA LEU A 140 -13.96 -6.26 -2.25
C LEU A 140 -13.68 -4.79 -2.53
N LEU A 141 -13.19 -4.45 -3.72
CA LEU A 141 -12.93 -3.07 -4.13
C LEU A 141 -14.23 -2.27 -4.24
N LEU A 142 -15.33 -2.89 -4.70
CA LEU A 142 -16.63 -2.23 -4.78
C LEU A 142 -17.19 -1.89 -3.39
N ILE A 143 -17.10 -2.82 -2.45
CA ILE A 143 -17.48 -2.59 -1.04
C ILE A 143 -16.64 -1.43 -0.47
N LEU A 144 -15.33 -1.43 -0.73
CA LEU A 144 -14.43 -0.36 -0.31
C LEU A 144 -14.82 1.01 -0.89
N ALA A 145 -15.18 1.05 -2.16
CA ALA A 145 -15.63 2.28 -2.81
C ALA A 145 -16.93 2.82 -2.18
N ILE A 146 -17.89 1.93 -1.88
CA ILE A 146 -19.14 2.29 -1.22
C ILE A 146 -18.88 2.83 0.19
N ASP A 147 -18.05 2.18 0.98
CA ASP A 147 -17.67 2.62 2.33
C ASP A 147 -17.04 4.03 2.32
N MET A 148 -16.18 4.29 1.32
CA MET A 148 -15.54 5.59 1.15
C MET A 148 -16.52 6.69 0.75
N LEU A 149 -17.50 6.39 -0.12
CA LEU A 149 -18.57 7.32 -0.51
C LEU A 149 -19.49 7.63 0.66
N GLY A 150 -19.80 6.61 1.49
CA GLY A 150 -20.61 6.74 2.70
C GLY A 150 -19.95 7.53 3.83
N GLY A 151 -18.68 7.96 3.65
CA GLY A 151 -17.94 8.70 4.68
C GLY A 151 -17.54 7.84 5.88
N MET A 152 -17.66 6.53 5.78
CA MET A 152 -17.15 5.63 6.81
C MET A 152 -15.63 5.65 6.77
N SER A 153 -15.05 6.37 7.73
CA SER A 153 -13.61 6.42 7.91
C SER A 153 -13.12 5.00 8.24
N ARG A 154 -12.17 4.46 7.48
CA ARG A 154 -11.48 3.19 7.80
C ARG A 154 -10.78 3.21 9.16
N SER A 155 -10.66 4.38 9.78
CA SER A 155 -10.20 4.52 11.16
C SER A 155 -11.34 4.28 12.14
N LYS A 156 -11.82 3.03 12.28
CA LYS A 156 -12.34 2.60 13.58
C LYS A 156 -11.17 2.77 14.55
N ALA A 157 -11.39 3.60 15.57
CA ALA A 157 -10.44 4.00 16.58
C ALA A 157 -9.50 2.84 16.99
N ILE A 158 -8.32 2.81 16.38
CA ILE A 158 -7.22 2.01 16.89
C ILE A 158 -6.71 2.81 18.08
N ASP A 159 -6.74 2.19 19.25
CA ASP A 159 -6.35 2.79 20.53
C ASP A 159 -4.94 3.37 20.36
N ILE A 160 -4.82 4.69 20.58
CA ILE A 160 -3.60 5.49 20.40
C ILE A 160 -2.37 4.89 21.13
N LYS A 161 -2.59 4.03 22.12
CA LYS A 161 -1.54 3.38 22.90
C LYS A 161 -0.83 2.22 22.21
N GLN A 162 -1.33 1.71 21.08
CA GLN A 162 -0.72 0.59 20.33
C GLN A 162 -0.12 1.01 18.98
N VAL A 163 -0.06 2.30 18.68
CA VAL A 163 0.40 2.84 17.40
C VAL A 163 1.92 2.94 17.38
N ALA A 164 2.57 1.82 17.19
CA ALA A 164 3.89 1.80 16.56
C ALA A 164 3.69 1.79 15.04
N ILE A 165 4.18 2.79 14.36
CA ILE A 165 4.59 2.98 12.94
C ILE A 165 4.01 2.01 11.85
N VAL A 166 3.67 0.78 12.20
CA VAL A 166 3.17 -0.29 11.32
C VAL A 166 1.70 -0.12 10.86
N PRO A 167 0.76 0.49 11.63
CA PRO A 167 -0.65 0.54 11.23
C PRO A 167 -0.99 1.47 10.07
N LEU A 168 -0.10 2.40 9.68
CA LEU A 168 -0.39 3.30 8.55
C LEU A 168 -0.15 2.64 7.19
N ALA A 169 0.79 1.69 7.10
CA ALA A 169 1.05 0.96 5.86
C ALA A 169 0.09 -0.22 5.68
N THR A 170 -0.25 -0.90 6.76
CA THR A 170 -1.15 -2.05 6.81
C THR A 170 -2.11 -1.89 8.00
N PRO A 171 -3.44 -1.92 7.82
CA PRO A 171 -4.24 -2.22 6.64
C PRO A 171 -4.68 -0.98 5.83
N LEU A 172 -4.15 0.23 6.15
CA LEU A 172 -4.72 1.49 5.64
C LEU A 172 -4.39 1.74 4.16
N LEU A 173 -3.11 1.58 3.76
CA LEU A 173 -2.66 1.81 2.38
C LEU A 173 -2.61 0.50 1.57
N VAL A 174 -1.98 -0.54 2.10
CA VAL A 174 -1.91 -1.84 1.41
C VAL A 174 -2.88 -2.80 2.07
N GLY A 175 -4.15 -2.65 1.76
CA GLY A 175 -5.22 -3.52 2.22
C GLY A 175 -5.51 -4.69 1.28
N PRO A 176 -6.51 -5.53 1.59
CA PRO A 176 -6.88 -6.68 0.77
C PRO A 176 -7.12 -6.34 -0.71
N GLY A 177 -7.72 -5.17 -1.00
CA GLY A 177 -7.94 -4.69 -2.35
C GLY A 177 -6.64 -4.47 -3.14
N THR A 178 -5.63 -3.83 -2.51
CA THR A 178 -4.32 -3.62 -3.14
C THR A 178 -3.60 -4.95 -3.39
N MET A 179 -3.66 -5.86 -2.41
CA MET A 179 -3.08 -7.21 -2.52
C MET A 179 -3.70 -7.99 -3.69
N THR A 180 -5.04 -8.01 -3.76
CA THR A 180 -5.77 -8.69 -4.84
C THR A 180 -5.40 -8.11 -6.20
N THR A 181 -5.38 -6.78 -6.32
CA THR A 181 -5.03 -6.11 -7.59
C THR A 181 -3.61 -6.44 -8.01
N LEU A 182 -2.64 -6.41 -7.11
CA LEU A 182 -1.26 -6.78 -7.42
C LEU A 182 -1.15 -8.21 -7.95
N ILE A 183 -1.83 -9.16 -7.33
CA ILE A 183 -1.84 -10.55 -7.76
C ILE A 183 -2.45 -10.68 -9.17
N VAL A 184 -3.57 -9.99 -9.43
CA VAL A 184 -4.20 -9.98 -10.77
C VAL A 184 -3.28 -9.34 -11.81
N LEU A 185 -2.70 -8.16 -11.50
CA LEU A 185 -1.79 -7.46 -12.39
C LEU A 185 -0.54 -8.27 -12.71
N SER A 186 0.02 -9.00 -11.72
CA SER A 186 1.19 -9.87 -11.91
C SER A 186 0.92 -11.08 -12.81
N ASN A 187 -0.35 -11.44 -13.01
CA ASN A 187 -0.75 -12.47 -13.97
C ASN A 187 -1.15 -11.92 -15.34
N THR A 188 -1.40 -10.60 -15.43
CA THR A 188 -1.86 -9.94 -16.66
C THR A 188 -0.74 -9.21 -17.40
N TYR A 189 0.21 -8.64 -16.64
CA TYR A 189 1.33 -7.85 -17.17
C TYR A 189 2.67 -8.52 -16.84
N ALA A 190 3.69 -8.20 -17.62
CA ALA A 190 5.05 -8.57 -17.28
C ALA A 190 5.42 -8.03 -15.88
N ILE A 191 6.05 -8.86 -15.05
CA ILE A 191 6.39 -8.53 -13.65
C ILE A 191 7.15 -7.22 -13.54
N VAL A 192 8.04 -6.94 -14.50
CA VAL A 192 8.83 -5.68 -14.54
C VAL A 192 7.90 -4.46 -14.59
N ASN A 193 6.83 -4.51 -15.38
CA ASN A 193 5.87 -3.40 -15.49
C ASN A 193 5.12 -3.21 -14.16
N VAL A 194 4.74 -4.29 -13.49
CA VAL A 194 4.06 -4.22 -12.17
C VAL A 194 4.99 -3.66 -11.10
N LEU A 195 6.28 -4.05 -11.11
CA LEU A 195 7.27 -3.52 -10.18
C LEU A 195 7.49 -2.02 -10.38
N PHE A 196 7.71 -1.56 -11.61
CA PHE A 196 7.88 -0.13 -11.90
C PHE A 196 6.60 0.66 -11.61
N GLY A 197 5.44 0.14 -12.00
CA GLY A 197 4.14 0.76 -11.69
C GLY A 197 3.89 0.88 -10.18
N GLY A 198 4.22 -0.16 -9.43
CA GLY A 198 4.15 -0.16 -7.97
C GLY A 198 5.10 0.85 -7.33
N LEU A 199 6.34 0.96 -7.83
CA LEU A 199 7.30 1.95 -7.33
C LEU A 199 6.83 3.39 -7.60
N ILE A 200 6.31 3.67 -8.78
CA ILE A 200 5.75 5.00 -9.12
C ILE A 200 4.55 5.30 -8.21
N ALA A 201 3.65 4.34 -7.99
CA ALA A 201 2.53 4.49 -7.06
C ALA A 201 3.01 4.76 -5.62
N ALA A 202 4.05 4.06 -5.16
CA ALA A 202 4.65 4.28 -3.83
C ALA A 202 5.30 5.67 -3.70
N VAL A 203 5.92 6.19 -4.76
CA VAL A 203 6.39 7.60 -4.80
C VAL A 203 5.20 8.55 -4.66
N GLY A 204 4.08 8.29 -5.34
CA GLY A 204 2.84 9.06 -5.18
C GLY A 204 2.32 9.04 -3.74
N VAL A 205 2.35 7.89 -3.07
CA VAL A 205 2.02 7.75 -1.63
C VAL A 205 2.96 8.59 -0.78
N TYR A 206 4.28 8.50 -1.01
CA TYR A 206 5.28 9.29 -0.29
C TYR A 206 5.01 10.79 -0.42
N LEU A 207 4.81 11.27 -1.65
CA LEU A 207 4.54 12.69 -1.91
C LEU A 207 3.24 13.15 -1.24
N THR A 208 2.17 12.35 -1.31
CA THR A 208 0.90 12.67 -0.67
C THR A 208 1.05 12.81 0.86
N LEU A 209 1.72 11.87 1.51
CA LEU A 209 1.95 11.93 2.96
C LEU A 209 2.95 13.02 3.34
N ARG A 210 3.98 13.27 2.55
CA ARG A 210 4.98 14.32 2.76
C ARG A 210 4.35 15.70 2.73
N PHE A 211 3.46 15.94 1.77
CA PHE A 211 2.77 17.20 1.59
C PHE A 211 1.38 17.26 2.24
N ALA A 212 1.01 16.26 3.06
CA ALA A 212 -0.27 16.20 3.74
C ALA A 212 -0.63 17.49 4.53
N PRO A 213 0.28 18.11 5.33
CA PRO A 213 -0.03 19.35 6.01
C PRO A 213 -0.33 20.51 5.04
N LEU A 214 0.42 20.60 3.94
CA LEU A 214 0.22 21.62 2.92
C LEU A 214 -1.12 21.42 2.20
N LEU A 215 -1.47 20.17 1.87
CA LEU A 215 -2.74 19.84 1.24
C LEU A 215 -3.92 20.24 2.11
N VAL A 216 -3.87 19.94 3.41
CA VAL A 216 -4.95 20.34 4.33
C VAL A 216 -4.99 21.86 4.57
N SER A 217 -3.84 22.53 4.60
CA SER A 217 -3.82 24.00 4.78
C SER A 217 -4.34 24.76 3.55
N THR A 218 -4.20 24.19 2.34
CA THR A 218 -4.65 24.84 1.09
C THR A 218 -6.09 24.51 0.72
N VAL A 219 -6.49 23.24 0.74
CA VAL A 219 -7.84 22.81 0.31
C VAL A 219 -8.79 22.51 1.48
N GLY A 220 -8.28 22.52 2.69
CA GLY A 220 -9.04 22.20 3.90
C GLY A 220 -9.42 20.71 4.01
N ASN A 221 -9.97 20.32 5.16
CA ASN A 221 -10.43 18.96 5.39
C ASN A 221 -11.58 18.57 4.45
N ASN A 222 -12.46 19.49 4.11
CA ASN A 222 -13.57 19.24 3.19
C ASN A 222 -13.07 18.97 1.76
N GLY A 223 -12.03 19.69 1.31
CA GLY A 223 -11.40 19.45 0.01
C GLY A 223 -10.72 18.09 -0.07
N VAL A 224 -10.03 17.68 0.99
CA VAL A 224 -9.43 16.34 1.08
C VAL A 224 -10.50 15.25 1.04
N GLN A 225 -11.63 15.45 1.76
CA GLN A 225 -12.75 14.50 1.70
C GLN A 225 -13.40 14.44 0.32
N ALA A 226 -13.58 15.58 -0.35
CA ALA A 226 -14.11 15.63 -1.71
C ALA A 226 -13.20 14.87 -2.69
N ALA A 227 -11.89 15.10 -2.63
CA ALA A 227 -10.91 14.37 -3.43
C ALA A 227 -10.95 12.85 -3.14
N SER A 228 -11.08 12.45 -1.88
CA SER A 228 -11.24 11.04 -1.50
C SER A 228 -12.50 10.41 -2.10
N ARG A 229 -13.63 11.15 -2.15
CA ARG A 229 -14.86 10.66 -2.79
C ARG A 229 -14.72 10.50 -4.30
N ILE A 230 -14.00 11.40 -4.98
CA ILE A 230 -13.68 11.25 -6.40
C ILE A 230 -12.86 9.96 -6.63
N MET A 231 -11.85 9.72 -5.79
CA MET A 231 -11.07 8.48 -5.86
C MET A 231 -11.94 7.23 -5.61
N ALA A 232 -12.94 7.32 -4.75
CA ALA A 232 -13.88 6.22 -4.51
C ALA A 232 -14.71 5.89 -5.77
N VAL A 233 -15.13 6.89 -6.55
CA VAL A 233 -15.84 6.65 -7.82
C VAL A 233 -14.93 5.95 -8.83
N ILE A 234 -13.66 6.37 -8.94
CA ILE A 234 -12.67 5.73 -9.81
C ILE A 234 -12.42 4.28 -9.32
N LEU A 235 -12.34 4.07 -8.01
CA LEU A 235 -12.20 2.75 -7.42
C LEU A 235 -13.38 1.84 -7.77
N ALA A 236 -14.61 2.35 -7.72
CA ALA A 236 -15.80 1.61 -8.14
C ALA A 236 -15.75 1.22 -9.63
N ALA A 237 -15.24 2.10 -10.48
CA ALA A 237 -15.05 1.79 -11.90
C ALA A 237 -14.02 0.68 -12.12
N ILE A 238 -12.87 0.72 -11.40
CA ILE A 238 -11.86 -0.35 -11.44
C ILE A 238 -12.45 -1.68 -10.95
N ALA A 239 -13.22 -1.64 -9.86
CA ALA A 239 -13.90 -2.81 -9.31
C ALA A 239 -14.87 -3.44 -10.32
N SER A 240 -15.69 -2.60 -10.97
CA SER A 240 -16.61 -3.02 -12.03
C SER A 240 -15.87 -3.65 -13.21
N GLN A 241 -14.74 -3.05 -13.63
CA GLN A 241 -13.90 -3.60 -14.70
C GLN A 241 -13.36 -4.99 -14.34
N MET A 242 -12.92 -5.21 -13.11
CA MET A 242 -12.43 -6.51 -12.65
C MET A 242 -13.54 -7.58 -12.66
N ILE A 243 -14.73 -7.22 -12.18
CA ILE A 243 -15.91 -8.10 -12.19
C ILE A 243 -16.29 -8.44 -13.63
N HIS A 244 -16.41 -7.43 -14.50
CA HIS A 244 -16.77 -7.61 -15.90
C HIS A 244 -15.77 -8.51 -16.64
N ALA A 245 -14.47 -8.30 -16.45
CA ALA A 245 -13.42 -9.14 -17.05
C ALA A 245 -13.54 -10.60 -16.61
N ALA A 246 -13.87 -10.87 -15.35
CA ALA A 246 -14.08 -12.23 -14.87
C ALA A 246 -15.33 -12.88 -15.47
N LEU A 247 -16.42 -12.12 -15.60
CA LEU A 247 -17.66 -12.61 -16.24
C LEU A 247 -17.48 -12.92 -17.73
N LEU A 248 -16.65 -12.15 -18.43
CA LEU A 248 -16.26 -12.43 -19.82
C LEU A 248 -15.46 -13.75 -19.92
N GLU A 249 -14.47 -13.94 -19.03
CA GLU A 249 -13.67 -15.16 -18.99
C GLU A 249 -14.50 -16.43 -18.66
N TRP A 250 -15.57 -16.28 -17.88
CA TRP A 250 -16.54 -17.37 -17.62
C TRP A 250 -17.56 -17.58 -18.75
N GLY A 251 -17.57 -16.72 -19.78
CA GLY A 251 -18.54 -16.78 -20.87
C GLY A 251 -19.97 -16.36 -20.49
N ILE A 252 -20.13 -15.71 -19.33
CA ILE A 252 -21.44 -15.24 -18.84
C ILE A 252 -21.80 -13.88 -19.47
N ALA A 253 -20.83 -12.99 -19.66
CA ALA A 253 -20.98 -11.73 -20.37
C ALA A 253 -20.48 -11.88 -21.82
N LYS A 254 -21.04 -11.04 -22.73
CA LYS A 254 -20.55 -10.88 -24.11
C LYS A 254 -19.78 -9.58 -24.19
N ALA A 255 -18.71 -9.57 -25.01
CA ALA A 255 -17.90 -8.40 -25.29
C ALA A 255 -18.69 -7.34 -26.07
#